data_7f9b4031bbc769c6fa66ca7f6e2920ef
#
_entry.id   7f9b4031bbc769c6fa66ca7f6e2920ef
#
_cell.length_a   1.000
_cell.length_b   1.000
_cell.length_c   1.000
_cell.angle_alpha   90.00
_cell.angle_beta   90.00
_cell.angle_gamma   90.00
#
_symmetry.space_group_name_H-M   'P 1'
#
loop_
_entity.id
_entity.type
_entity.pdbx_description
1 polymer ?
#
loop_
_entity_poly.entity_id
_entity_poly.type
_entity_poly.pdbx_seq_one_letter_code
_entity_poly.pdbx_strand_id
1 'polypeptide(L)'
;MRRRAALPLALLAPLVLGLVALLPARTPPTAQDPVPSGTPVRLYAPEPSAAARAHHRDLVARGDASTAAALLAMTRTPQAVWFGDATPADTEREVRGVVSAAKEDGSVPVLVLYNLPGRDCAQYSAGGASGAAAYTAWTEAVARGIGDHRALVVLEPDGLALLPSECGQDDAAGSRTAERYASLARAVDALEPLPATRVYVDAGHSAWHSVPTVVSRLLKAGAGRATGFAVNVSNHRTDDDTTWYGTLVASCLAHAEGGGDPAECPDRTLPRAQARTWLAAHVTTPTDRMRHFVTDSSRNGRGPWTPPAGRYTDPQDWCNPPGRGLGAPPTTATGDPLHDARLWIKSPGESDGQCLRGTAGPLDPERGIADPRAGEWFPAQALELLRLADPPVVPAP
;
A
#
# COMPACT_ATOMS: atom_id res chain seq x y z
N MET A 1 -38.24 -91.25 32.75
CA MET A 1 -37.09 -90.82 31.92
C MET A 1 -37.59 -90.39 30.54
N ARG A 2 -37.78 -89.13 30.28
CA ARG A 2 -38.15 -88.58 28.98
C ARG A 2 -37.32 -87.36 28.70
N ARG A 3 -36.41 -87.44 27.71
CA ARG A 3 -35.58 -86.34 27.25
C ARG A 3 -36.45 -85.44 26.41
N ARG A 4 -36.45 -84.11 26.69
CA ARG A 4 -37.04 -83.06 25.83
C ARG A 4 -35.95 -82.44 25.06
N ALA A 5 -36.06 -82.48 23.69
CA ALA A 5 -35.24 -81.81 22.79
C ALA A 5 -35.64 -80.31 22.71
N ALA A 6 -34.70 -79.44 22.79
CA ALA A 6 -34.87 -77.97 22.54
C ALA A 6 -34.54 -77.61 21.09
N LEU A 7 -35.45 -76.98 20.42
CA LEU A 7 -35.24 -76.38 19.13
C LEU A 7 -34.51 -75.00 19.31
N PRO A 8 -33.58 -74.62 18.44
CA PRO A 8 -33.02 -73.27 18.44
C PRO A 8 -33.93 -72.28 17.67
N LEU A 9 -34.21 -71.14 18.29
CA LEU A 9 -34.92 -70.02 17.77
C LEU A 9 -33.95 -69.21 16.87
N ALA A 10 -34.20 -69.14 15.55
CA ALA A 10 -33.45 -68.30 14.62
C ALA A 10 -33.96 -66.85 14.73
N LEU A 11 -33.11 -65.94 15.20
CA LEU A 11 -33.34 -64.49 15.15
C LEU A 11 -33.04 -63.93 13.73
N LEU A 12 -34.08 -63.52 13.04
CA LEU A 12 -33.99 -62.71 11.80
C LEU A 12 -33.75 -61.25 12.21
N ALA A 13 -32.56 -60.73 11.95
CA ALA A 13 -32.25 -59.29 12.02
C ALA A 13 -32.68 -58.61 10.73
N PRO A 14 -33.38 -57.47 10.75
CA PRO A 14 -33.68 -56.69 9.55
C PRO A 14 -32.46 -55.96 9.06
N LEU A 15 -32.12 -56.17 7.80
CA LEU A 15 -31.10 -55.44 7.06
C LEU A 15 -31.65 -54.03 6.73
N VAL A 16 -31.27 -53.00 7.47
CA VAL A 16 -31.57 -51.60 7.09
C VAL A 16 -30.54 -51.16 6.03
N LEU A 17 -30.92 -51.15 4.77
CA LEU A 17 -30.18 -50.50 3.72
C LEU A 17 -30.27 -48.98 3.93
N GLY A 18 -29.24 -48.38 4.53
CA GLY A 18 -29.07 -46.93 4.55
C GLY A 18 -28.73 -46.40 3.18
N LEU A 19 -29.66 -45.68 2.57
CA LEU A 19 -29.42 -44.92 1.34
C LEU A 19 -28.50 -43.72 1.69
N VAL A 20 -27.18 -43.86 1.49
CA VAL A 20 -26.22 -42.71 1.59
C VAL A 20 -26.43 -41.86 0.35
N ALA A 21 -27.18 -40.79 0.53
CA ALA A 21 -27.24 -39.75 -0.51
C ALA A 21 -25.83 -39.12 -0.66
N LEU A 22 -25.15 -39.44 -1.74
CA LEU A 22 -23.95 -38.77 -2.17
C LEU A 22 -24.33 -37.32 -2.55
N LEU A 23 -24.16 -36.38 -1.59
CA LEU A 23 -24.16 -34.97 -1.90
C LEU A 23 -23.00 -34.70 -2.86
N PRO A 24 -23.22 -33.99 -3.98
CA PRO A 24 -22.11 -33.63 -4.85
C PRO A 24 -21.08 -32.85 -4.05
N ALA A 25 -19.85 -33.32 -4.07
CA ALA A 25 -18.72 -32.60 -3.49
C ALA A 25 -18.71 -31.18 -4.12
N ARG A 26 -18.91 -30.16 -3.28
CA ARG A 26 -18.65 -28.79 -3.71
C ARG A 26 -17.19 -28.74 -4.14
N THR A 27 -16.94 -28.56 -5.41
CA THR A 27 -15.61 -28.14 -5.90
C THR A 27 -15.20 -26.91 -5.09
N PRO A 28 -14.04 -26.90 -4.45
CA PRO A 28 -13.54 -25.68 -3.82
C PRO A 28 -13.46 -24.60 -4.90
N PRO A 29 -13.80 -23.34 -4.58
CA PRO A 29 -13.62 -22.25 -5.52
C PRO A 29 -12.18 -22.30 -6.03
N THR A 30 -12.00 -22.31 -7.34
CA THR A 30 -10.67 -22.21 -7.96
C THR A 30 -10.05 -20.90 -7.46
N ALA A 31 -8.93 -20.99 -6.72
CA ALA A 31 -8.14 -19.84 -6.36
C ALA A 31 -7.85 -19.03 -7.63
N GLN A 32 -8.00 -17.72 -7.54
CA GLN A 32 -7.66 -16.87 -8.69
C GLN A 32 -6.15 -16.97 -8.89
N ASP A 33 -5.71 -17.06 -10.14
CA ASP A 33 -4.29 -17.05 -10.44
C ASP A 33 -3.65 -15.77 -9.84
N PRO A 34 -2.47 -15.87 -9.24
CA PRO A 34 -1.77 -14.72 -8.69
C PRO A 34 -1.57 -13.65 -9.78
N VAL A 35 -1.47 -12.39 -9.38
CA VAL A 35 -1.14 -11.29 -10.30
C VAL A 35 0.23 -11.58 -10.92
N PRO A 36 0.33 -11.90 -12.21
CA PRO A 36 1.62 -12.26 -12.80
C PRO A 36 2.52 -11.02 -12.87
N SER A 37 3.80 -11.17 -12.49
CA SER A 37 4.79 -10.12 -12.72
C SER A 37 4.95 -9.89 -14.23
N GLY A 38 4.98 -8.61 -14.63
CA GLY A 38 5.19 -8.21 -16.02
C GLY A 38 4.01 -8.41 -16.98
N THR A 39 2.88 -8.97 -16.55
CA THR A 39 1.67 -9.01 -17.38
C THR A 39 0.76 -7.85 -17.02
N PRO A 40 0.38 -6.98 -17.98
CA PRO A 40 -0.54 -5.89 -17.73
C PRO A 40 -1.87 -6.38 -17.17
N VAL A 41 -2.27 -5.87 -16.00
CA VAL A 41 -3.58 -6.11 -15.42
C VAL A 41 -4.35 -4.81 -15.30
N ARG A 42 -5.67 -4.90 -15.42
CA ARG A 42 -6.53 -3.75 -15.15
C ARG A 42 -6.59 -3.48 -13.66
N LEU A 43 -6.23 -2.27 -13.26
CA LEU A 43 -6.32 -1.82 -11.87
C LEU A 43 -7.73 -1.31 -11.57
N TYR A 44 -8.20 -1.51 -10.34
CA TYR A 44 -9.51 -1.07 -9.89
C TYR A 44 -9.55 0.44 -9.65
N ALA A 45 -10.59 1.09 -10.15
CA ALA A 45 -10.91 2.48 -9.86
C ALA A 45 -12.08 2.52 -8.86
N PRO A 46 -11.86 2.92 -7.61
CA PRO A 46 -12.95 3.06 -6.64
C PRO A 46 -13.89 4.20 -7.04
N GLU A 47 -15.14 4.13 -6.55
CA GLU A 47 -16.08 5.24 -6.72
C GLU A 47 -15.52 6.52 -6.10
N PRO A 48 -15.61 7.67 -6.79
CA PRO A 48 -15.15 8.94 -6.25
C PRO A 48 -15.83 9.28 -4.91
N SER A 49 -15.12 9.90 -3.99
CA SER A 49 -15.67 10.31 -2.71
C SER A 49 -16.87 11.26 -2.88
N ALA A 50 -17.76 11.32 -1.87
CA ALA A 50 -18.91 12.22 -1.90
C ALA A 50 -18.48 13.69 -2.09
N ALA A 51 -17.35 14.09 -1.49
CA ALA A 51 -16.80 15.44 -1.60
C ALA A 51 -16.25 15.72 -3.02
N ALA A 52 -15.56 14.77 -3.63
CA ALA A 52 -15.10 14.89 -5.02
C ALA A 52 -16.28 15.00 -6.00
N ARG A 53 -17.33 14.18 -5.80
CA ARG A 53 -18.57 14.30 -6.59
C ARG A 53 -19.29 15.63 -6.41
N ALA A 54 -19.30 16.18 -5.19
CA ALA A 54 -19.86 17.50 -4.94
C ALA A 54 -19.07 18.59 -5.69
N HIS A 55 -17.75 18.56 -5.60
CA HIS A 55 -16.87 19.49 -6.32
C HIS A 55 -17.07 19.43 -7.85
N HIS A 56 -17.20 18.22 -8.40
CA HIS A 56 -17.53 18.03 -9.82
C HIS A 56 -18.87 18.71 -10.18
N ARG A 57 -19.94 18.48 -9.40
CA ARG A 57 -21.23 19.13 -9.64
C ARG A 57 -21.15 20.65 -9.58
N ASP A 58 -20.36 21.21 -8.65
CA ASP A 58 -20.16 22.65 -8.53
C ASP A 58 -19.47 23.25 -9.77
N LEU A 59 -18.48 22.56 -10.33
CA LEU A 59 -17.82 22.98 -11.59
C LEU A 59 -18.80 22.97 -12.74
N VAL A 60 -19.62 21.92 -12.88
CA VAL A 60 -20.67 21.84 -13.91
C VAL A 60 -21.68 22.99 -13.75
N ALA A 61 -22.14 23.25 -12.53
CA ALA A 61 -23.11 24.32 -12.25
C ALA A 61 -22.57 25.73 -12.57
N ARG A 62 -21.25 25.93 -12.48
CA ARG A 62 -20.58 27.19 -12.86
C ARG A 62 -20.26 27.28 -14.35
N GLY A 63 -20.56 26.26 -15.15
CA GLY A 63 -20.28 26.20 -16.58
C GLY A 63 -18.81 25.86 -16.93
N ASP A 64 -17.99 25.45 -15.94
CA ASP A 64 -16.61 25.04 -16.18
C ASP A 64 -16.53 23.56 -16.58
N ALA A 65 -17.06 23.27 -17.77
CA ALA A 65 -17.18 21.92 -18.29
C ALA A 65 -15.81 21.22 -18.49
N SER A 66 -14.78 21.98 -18.89
CA SER A 66 -13.46 21.42 -19.14
C SER A 66 -12.78 20.94 -17.86
N THR A 67 -12.80 21.77 -16.81
CA THR A 67 -12.26 21.42 -15.50
C THR A 67 -13.08 20.30 -14.86
N ALA A 68 -14.41 20.32 -15.01
CA ALA A 68 -15.27 19.23 -14.53
C ALA A 68 -14.92 17.89 -15.21
N ALA A 69 -14.72 17.87 -16.52
CA ALA A 69 -14.32 16.67 -17.25
C ALA A 69 -12.94 16.14 -16.80
N ALA A 70 -11.97 17.04 -16.62
CA ALA A 70 -10.64 16.66 -16.12
C ALA A 70 -10.70 16.12 -14.67
N LEU A 71 -11.50 16.74 -13.80
CA LEU A 71 -11.70 16.27 -12.41
C LEU A 71 -12.35 14.88 -12.40
N LEU A 72 -13.34 14.66 -13.26
CA LEU A 72 -13.99 13.36 -13.38
C LEU A 72 -13.01 12.29 -13.88
N ALA A 73 -12.17 12.61 -14.86
CA ALA A 73 -11.13 11.72 -15.36
C ALA A 73 -10.13 11.35 -14.25
N MET A 74 -9.63 12.34 -13.49
CA MET A 74 -8.74 12.09 -12.34
C MET A 74 -9.38 11.16 -11.32
N THR A 75 -10.61 11.44 -10.89
CA THR A 75 -11.28 10.69 -9.82
C THR A 75 -11.78 9.30 -10.24
N ARG A 76 -11.81 9.02 -11.54
CA ARG A 76 -12.10 7.69 -12.13
C ARG A 76 -10.85 6.93 -12.58
N THR A 77 -9.68 7.52 -12.43
CA THR A 77 -8.42 6.81 -12.62
C THR A 77 -8.22 5.81 -11.47
N PRO A 78 -7.71 4.60 -11.72
CA PRO A 78 -7.38 3.65 -10.66
C PRO A 78 -6.53 4.28 -9.56
N GLN A 79 -6.93 4.09 -8.31
CA GLN A 79 -6.21 4.58 -7.14
C GLN A 79 -6.43 3.64 -5.96
N ALA A 80 -5.55 3.70 -4.97
CA ALA A 80 -5.63 2.82 -3.82
C ALA A 80 -6.81 3.18 -2.90
N VAL A 81 -7.26 2.15 -2.17
CA VAL A 81 -8.25 2.31 -1.09
C VAL A 81 -7.53 2.14 0.23
N TRP A 82 -7.64 3.15 1.10
CA TRP A 82 -6.97 3.18 2.41
C TRP A 82 -7.85 2.61 3.51
N PHE A 83 -7.26 1.78 4.37
CA PHE A 83 -7.89 1.19 5.54
C PHE A 83 -7.08 1.54 6.80
N GLY A 84 -7.76 1.94 7.86
CA GLY A 84 -7.17 2.37 9.13
C GLY A 84 -8.12 2.13 10.29
N ASP A 85 -8.46 3.12 11.05
CA ASP A 85 -9.07 3.16 12.38
C ASP A 85 -10.40 2.39 12.61
N ALA A 86 -10.91 1.63 11.66
CA ALA A 86 -12.13 0.85 11.81
C ALA A 86 -11.94 -0.39 12.70
N THR A 87 -13.03 -0.91 13.26
CA THR A 87 -12.99 -2.17 14.01
C THR A 87 -12.59 -3.33 13.10
N PRO A 88 -12.03 -4.43 13.63
CA PRO A 88 -11.71 -5.61 12.81
C PRO A 88 -12.90 -6.13 11.99
N ALA A 89 -14.11 -6.16 12.57
CA ALA A 89 -15.30 -6.63 11.86
C ALA A 89 -15.74 -5.69 10.72
N ASP A 90 -15.65 -4.38 10.93
CA ASP A 90 -15.95 -3.39 9.90
C ASP A 90 -14.91 -3.45 8.80
N THR A 91 -13.63 -3.51 9.15
CA THR A 91 -12.52 -3.65 8.20
C THR A 91 -12.66 -4.89 7.32
N GLU A 92 -12.96 -6.06 7.90
CA GLU A 92 -13.20 -7.28 7.12
C GLU A 92 -14.32 -7.09 6.10
N ARG A 93 -15.43 -6.46 6.51
CA ARG A 93 -16.58 -6.20 5.64
C ARG A 93 -16.22 -5.21 4.51
N GLU A 94 -15.53 -4.12 4.84
CA GLU A 94 -15.14 -3.09 3.87
C GLU A 94 -14.14 -3.63 2.86
N VAL A 95 -13.09 -4.33 3.32
CA VAL A 95 -12.11 -4.97 2.43
C VAL A 95 -12.80 -5.96 1.49
N ARG A 96 -13.68 -6.82 2.03
CA ARG A 96 -14.47 -7.77 1.23
C ARG A 96 -15.32 -7.07 0.18
N GLY A 97 -15.91 -5.94 0.51
CA GLY A 97 -16.67 -5.10 -0.43
C GLY A 97 -15.81 -4.64 -1.60
N VAL A 98 -14.62 -4.10 -1.30
CA VAL A 98 -13.69 -3.59 -2.34
C VAL A 98 -13.19 -4.71 -3.25
N VAL A 99 -12.71 -5.83 -2.68
CA VAL A 99 -12.17 -6.92 -3.51
C VAL A 99 -13.26 -7.62 -4.34
N SER A 100 -14.50 -7.68 -3.83
CA SER A 100 -15.64 -8.22 -4.58
C SER A 100 -16.02 -7.30 -5.73
N ALA A 101 -16.12 -5.99 -5.50
CA ALA A 101 -16.41 -5.00 -6.55
C ALA A 101 -15.33 -5.01 -7.66
N ALA A 102 -14.05 -5.08 -7.26
CA ALA A 102 -12.94 -5.20 -8.20
C ALA A 102 -13.03 -6.50 -9.03
N LYS A 103 -13.39 -7.62 -8.41
CA LYS A 103 -13.60 -8.89 -9.12
C LYS A 103 -14.73 -8.80 -10.13
N GLU A 104 -15.86 -8.20 -9.76
CA GLU A 104 -17.00 -7.99 -10.67
C GLU A 104 -16.62 -7.10 -11.86
N ASP A 105 -15.76 -6.08 -11.61
CA ASP A 105 -15.21 -5.22 -12.66
C ASP A 105 -14.10 -5.88 -13.50
N GLY A 106 -13.63 -7.08 -13.14
CA GLY A 106 -12.49 -7.75 -13.79
C GLY A 106 -11.15 -7.05 -13.58
N SER A 107 -10.99 -6.35 -12.47
CA SER A 107 -9.82 -5.56 -12.12
C SER A 107 -9.16 -6.04 -10.82
N VAL A 108 -8.01 -5.44 -10.47
CA VAL A 108 -7.23 -5.75 -9.26
C VAL A 108 -7.15 -4.50 -8.40
N PRO A 109 -7.63 -4.54 -7.14
CA PRO A 109 -7.56 -3.39 -6.25
C PRO A 109 -6.16 -3.23 -5.64
N VAL A 110 -5.81 -1.98 -5.32
CA VAL A 110 -4.69 -1.62 -4.46
C VAL A 110 -5.26 -1.24 -3.09
N LEU A 111 -4.84 -1.95 -2.06
CA LEU A 111 -5.27 -1.74 -0.68
C LEU A 111 -4.11 -1.17 0.11
N VAL A 112 -4.30 -0.05 0.78
CA VAL A 112 -3.30 0.51 1.70
C VAL A 112 -3.73 0.21 3.13
N LEU A 113 -2.87 -0.46 3.87
CA LEU A 113 -3.07 -0.73 5.29
C LEU A 113 -2.29 0.32 6.09
N TYR A 114 -2.99 1.10 6.90
CA TYR A 114 -2.41 2.22 7.63
C TYR A 114 -2.98 2.30 9.05
N ASN A 115 -2.57 1.36 9.91
CA ASN A 115 -3.12 1.20 11.26
C ASN A 115 -2.09 0.78 12.33
N LEU A 116 -0.79 0.94 12.07
CA LEU A 116 0.24 0.67 13.08
C LEU A 116 0.02 1.51 14.33
N PRO A 117 0.23 0.93 15.55
CA PRO A 117 0.17 1.69 16.79
C PRO A 117 1.15 2.87 16.77
N GLY A 118 0.67 4.08 17.11
CA GLY A 118 1.47 5.30 17.07
C GLY A 118 1.96 5.68 15.67
N ARG A 119 1.15 5.44 14.63
CA ARG A 119 1.45 5.85 13.26
C ARG A 119 1.68 7.36 13.18
N ASP A 120 2.44 7.76 12.15
CA ASP A 120 2.72 9.16 11.83
C ASP A 120 3.39 9.97 12.96
N CYS A 121 3.95 9.29 13.98
CA CYS A 121 4.65 9.97 15.09
C CYS A 121 3.87 11.14 15.71
N ALA A 122 2.57 11.04 15.82
CA ALA A 122 1.65 12.07 16.32
C ALA A 122 1.54 13.32 15.43
N GLN A 123 1.86 13.23 14.14
CA GLN A 123 1.65 14.30 13.17
C GLN A 123 0.18 14.35 12.69
N TYR A 124 -0.06 14.86 11.48
CA TYR A 124 -1.42 15.12 10.96
C TYR A 124 -2.26 13.86 10.72
N SER A 125 -1.64 12.70 10.51
CA SER A 125 -2.30 11.40 10.35
C SER A 125 -2.16 10.48 11.56
N ALA A 126 -1.93 11.06 12.74
CA ALA A 126 -1.79 10.33 14.00
C ALA A 126 -2.97 9.40 14.26
N GLY A 127 -2.68 8.25 14.88
CA GLY A 127 -3.71 7.23 15.20
C GLY A 127 -3.13 5.84 15.25
N GLY A 128 -3.89 4.90 14.72
CA GLY A 128 -3.55 3.49 14.67
C GLY A 128 -4.16 2.66 15.78
N ALA A 129 -3.95 1.36 15.70
CA ALA A 129 -4.43 0.40 16.68
C ALA A 129 -3.88 0.70 18.09
N SER A 130 -4.62 0.32 19.12
CA SER A 130 -4.27 0.59 20.53
C SER A 130 -3.03 -0.17 21.03
N GLY A 131 -2.50 -1.10 20.25
CA GLY A 131 -1.31 -1.90 20.54
C GLY A 131 -1.16 -3.07 19.59
N ALA A 132 -0.06 -3.81 19.71
CA ALA A 132 0.29 -4.88 18.78
C ALA A 132 -0.78 -5.98 18.68
N ALA A 133 -1.44 -6.36 19.78
CA ALA A 133 -2.50 -7.37 19.74
C ALA A 133 -3.73 -6.90 18.94
N ALA A 134 -4.13 -5.62 19.12
CA ALA A 134 -5.22 -5.03 18.37
C ALA A 134 -4.87 -4.91 16.87
N TYR A 135 -3.63 -4.53 16.55
CA TYR A 135 -3.12 -4.47 15.19
C TYR A 135 -3.11 -5.85 14.52
N THR A 136 -2.66 -6.88 15.24
CA THR A 136 -2.67 -8.27 14.73
C THR A 136 -4.09 -8.72 14.41
N ALA A 137 -5.04 -8.53 15.33
CA ALA A 137 -6.44 -8.90 15.12
C ALA A 137 -7.07 -8.14 13.93
N TRP A 138 -6.69 -6.88 13.76
CA TRP A 138 -7.14 -6.05 12.65
C TRP A 138 -6.54 -6.54 11.31
N THR A 139 -5.24 -6.85 11.25
CA THR A 139 -4.57 -7.37 10.04
C THR A 139 -5.13 -8.73 9.63
N GLU A 140 -5.41 -9.62 10.60
CA GLU A 140 -6.10 -10.89 10.34
C GLU A 140 -7.50 -10.69 9.76
N ALA A 141 -8.21 -9.65 10.20
CA ALA A 141 -9.52 -9.30 9.63
C ALA A 141 -9.39 -8.81 8.18
N VAL A 142 -8.36 -8.03 7.86
CA VAL A 142 -8.02 -7.68 6.47
C VAL A 142 -7.79 -8.94 5.64
N ALA A 143 -6.95 -9.87 6.13
CA ALA A 143 -6.65 -11.12 5.44
C ALA A 143 -7.93 -11.94 5.17
N ARG A 144 -8.83 -12.05 6.15
CA ARG A 144 -10.14 -12.70 5.94
C ARG A 144 -11.04 -11.95 4.95
N GLY A 145 -10.96 -10.61 4.95
CA GLY A 145 -11.68 -9.77 3.98
C GLY A 145 -11.21 -10.00 2.54
N ILE A 146 -9.91 -10.12 2.33
CA ILE A 146 -9.31 -10.42 1.02
C ILE A 146 -9.64 -11.86 0.60
N GLY A 147 -9.41 -12.87 1.46
CA GLY A 147 -9.62 -14.28 1.13
C GLY A 147 -8.84 -14.70 -0.12
N ASP A 148 -9.53 -15.28 -1.09
CA ASP A 148 -8.94 -15.77 -2.35
C ASP A 148 -8.94 -14.72 -3.48
N HIS A 149 -9.31 -13.47 -3.18
CA HIS A 149 -9.39 -12.43 -4.20
C HIS A 149 -8.01 -11.87 -4.55
N ARG A 150 -7.87 -11.40 -5.78
CA ARG A 150 -6.66 -10.69 -6.22
C ARG A 150 -6.57 -9.33 -5.52
N ALA A 151 -5.39 -9.01 -4.98
CA ALA A 151 -5.11 -7.71 -4.39
C ALA A 151 -3.62 -7.37 -4.43
N LEU A 152 -3.29 -6.09 -4.57
CA LEU A 152 -1.98 -5.52 -4.25
C LEU A 152 -2.13 -4.81 -2.91
N VAL A 153 -1.32 -5.16 -1.93
CA VAL A 153 -1.36 -4.58 -0.59
C VAL A 153 -0.11 -3.74 -0.38
N VAL A 154 -0.30 -2.44 -0.11
CA VAL A 154 0.75 -1.54 0.38
C VAL A 154 0.64 -1.51 1.90
N LEU A 155 1.70 -1.97 2.56
CA LEU A 155 1.70 -2.19 4.00
C LEU A 155 2.38 -1.05 4.72
N GLU A 156 1.60 -0.31 5.48
CA GLU A 156 1.96 0.68 6.50
C GLU A 156 2.92 1.76 6.00
N PRO A 157 2.44 2.67 5.13
CA PRO A 157 3.18 3.87 4.77
C PRO A 157 3.80 4.55 5.99
N ASP A 158 5.02 5.04 5.84
CA ASP A 158 5.84 5.69 6.88
C ASP A 158 6.29 4.79 8.04
N GLY A 159 5.72 3.58 8.15
CA GLY A 159 5.90 2.68 9.29
C GLY A 159 7.35 2.33 9.61
N LEU A 160 8.21 2.25 8.60
CA LEU A 160 9.65 2.03 8.73
C LEU A 160 10.48 3.31 8.61
N ALA A 161 9.93 4.35 8.01
CA ALA A 161 10.62 5.63 7.87
C ALA A 161 10.53 6.49 9.14
N LEU A 162 9.44 6.35 9.91
CA LEU A 162 9.20 7.03 11.18
C LEU A 162 9.16 6.01 12.33
N LEU A 163 10.33 5.56 12.79
CA LEU A 163 10.40 4.64 13.92
C LEU A 163 10.12 5.35 15.25
N PRO A 164 9.49 4.67 16.23
CA PRO A 164 9.26 5.23 17.57
C PRO A 164 10.52 5.82 18.22
N SER A 165 11.70 5.23 18.00
CA SER A 165 12.99 5.73 18.49
C SER A 165 13.40 7.08 17.88
N GLU A 166 12.91 7.42 16.70
CA GLU A 166 13.29 8.66 15.99
C GLU A 166 12.36 9.82 16.30
N CYS A 167 11.16 9.55 16.80
CA CYS A 167 10.18 10.58 17.16
C CYS A 167 9.90 10.69 18.67
N GLY A 168 10.80 10.18 19.50
CA GLY A 168 10.70 10.31 20.95
C GLY A 168 9.55 9.49 21.58
N GLN A 169 9.01 8.51 20.87
CA GLN A 169 7.93 7.66 21.37
C GLN A 169 8.43 6.31 21.92
N ASP A 170 9.73 6.03 21.87
CA ASP A 170 10.30 4.78 22.37
C ASP A 170 10.68 4.88 23.86
N ASP A 171 10.81 3.74 24.50
CA ASP A 171 11.44 3.65 25.83
C ASP A 171 12.96 3.47 25.73
N ALA A 172 13.65 3.53 26.87
CA ALA A 172 15.10 3.38 26.91
C ALA A 172 15.60 2.00 26.42
N ALA A 173 14.76 1.00 26.40
CA ALA A 173 15.09 -0.34 25.92
C ALA A 173 14.80 -0.53 24.41
N GLY A 174 14.18 0.43 23.74
CA GLY A 174 13.81 0.34 22.34
C GLY A 174 12.65 -0.61 22.07
N SER A 175 11.80 -0.86 23.09
CA SER A 175 10.78 -1.91 23.02
C SER A 175 9.70 -1.60 21.99
N ARG A 176 9.29 -0.34 21.81
CA ARG A 176 8.27 0.06 20.83
C ARG A 176 8.77 -0.05 19.40
N THR A 177 10.03 0.29 19.14
CA THR A 177 10.67 0.06 17.84
C THR A 177 10.76 -1.43 17.53
N ALA A 178 11.16 -2.26 18.50
CA ALA A 178 11.18 -3.72 18.32
C ALA A 178 9.78 -4.29 18.05
N GLU A 179 8.76 -3.81 18.76
CA GLU A 179 7.37 -4.20 18.56
C GLU A 179 6.84 -3.76 17.19
N ARG A 180 7.26 -2.57 16.68
CA ARG A 180 6.96 -2.09 15.33
C ARG A 180 7.44 -3.07 14.27
N TYR A 181 8.70 -3.49 14.32
CA TYR A 181 9.24 -4.50 13.41
C TYR A 181 8.49 -5.83 13.52
N ALA A 182 8.23 -6.30 14.74
CA ALA A 182 7.51 -7.55 14.95
C ALA A 182 6.06 -7.50 14.44
N SER A 183 5.40 -6.35 14.56
CA SER A 183 4.04 -6.14 14.06
C SER A 183 3.98 -6.17 12.54
N LEU A 184 4.91 -5.51 11.86
CA LEU A 184 5.02 -5.55 10.39
C LEU A 184 5.33 -6.98 9.90
N ALA A 185 6.27 -7.67 10.56
CA ALA A 185 6.60 -9.05 10.20
C ALA A 185 5.39 -9.99 10.31
N ARG A 186 4.59 -9.85 11.39
CA ARG A 186 3.33 -10.62 11.54
C ARG A 186 2.29 -10.27 10.49
N ALA A 187 2.20 -8.99 10.08
CA ALA A 187 1.30 -8.58 9.02
C ALA A 187 1.69 -9.19 7.67
N VAL A 188 2.98 -9.23 7.35
CA VAL A 188 3.50 -9.95 6.17
C VAL A 188 3.13 -11.44 6.24
N ASP A 189 3.37 -12.09 7.39
CA ASP A 189 3.06 -13.51 7.59
C ASP A 189 1.57 -13.84 7.49
N ALA A 190 0.69 -12.88 7.78
CA ALA A 190 -0.76 -13.05 7.65
C ALA A 190 -1.29 -12.83 6.22
N LEU A 191 -0.65 -11.95 5.44
CA LEU A 191 -1.16 -11.48 4.15
C LEU A 191 -0.50 -12.16 2.95
N GLU A 192 0.81 -12.37 2.96
CA GLU A 192 1.56 -12.94 1.82
C GLU A 192 1.14 -14.38 1.47
N PRO A 193 0.73 -15.26 2.43
CA PRO A 193 0.24 -16.60 2.09
C PRO A 193 -1.10 -16.63 1.36
N LEU A 194 -1.81 -15.50 1.22
CA LEU A 194 -3.06 -15.45 0.47
C LEU A 194 -2.79 -15.72 -1.02
N PRO A 195 -3.55 -16.63 -1.67
CA PRO A 195 -3.14 -17.25 -2.94
C PRO A 195 -3.05 -16.28 -4.13
N ALA A 196 -3.73 -15.12 -4.05
CA ALA A 196 -3.80 -14.16 -5.14
C ALA A 196 -3.43 -12.73 -4.70
N THR A 197 -2.79 -12.60 -3.55
CA THR A 197 -2.37 -11.33 -2.95
C THR A 197 -0.87 -11.13 -3.12
N ARG A 198 -0.45 -9.88 -3.27
CA ARG A 198 0.95 -9.46 -3.23
C ARG A 198 1.12 -8.36 -2.20
N VAL A 199 2.13 -8.46 -1.36
CA VAL A 199 2.38 -7.53 -0.26
C VAL A 199 3.65 -6.72 -0.51
N TYR A 200 3.55 -5.40 -0.39
CA TYR A 200 4.63 -4.44 -0.54
C TYR A 200 4.75 -3.61 0.73
N VAL A 201 5.80 -3.85 1.51
CA VAL A 201 6.08 -3.10 2.74
C VAL A 201 6.59 -1.72 2.38
N ASP A 202 6.08 -0.65 3.01
CA ASP A 202 6.56 0.69 2.68
C ASP A 202 8.04 0.88 3.02
N ALA A 203 8.78 1.45 2.06
CA ALA A 203 10.22 1.72 2.13
C ALA A 203 10.53 3.23 2.12
N GLY A 204 9.52 4.09 2.30
CA GLY A 204 9.65 5.54 2.23
C GLY A 204 10.07 6.03 0.85
N HIS A 205 11.01 6.97 0.78
CA HIS A 205 11.46 7.54 -0.48
C HIS A 205 12.95 7.87 -0.49
N SER A 206 13.51 8.09 -1.67
CA SER A 206 14.94 8.28 -1.94
C SER A 206 15.63 9.37 -1.12
N ALA A 207 14.90 10.37 -0.62
CA ALA A 207 15.48 11.48 0.14
C ALA A 207 15.25 11.39 1.64
N TRP A 208 14.73 10.27 2.16
CA TRP A 208 14.45 10.13 3.59
C TRP A 208 15.60 9.47 4.33
N HIS A 209 15.86 8.21 4.02
CA HIS A 209 16.94 7.43 4.63
C HIS A 209 17.91 6.90 3.58
N SER A 210 19.12 6.53 4.01
CA SER A 210 20.08 5.84 3.15
C SER A 210 19.58 4.44 2.76
N VAL A 211 19.99 3.94 1.61
CA VAL A 211 19.66 2.59 1.14
C VAL A 211 20.06 1.52 2.17
N PRO A 212 21.28 1.54 2.76
CA PRO A 212 21.66 0.61 3.83
C PRO A 212 20.69 0.60 5.01
N THR A 213 20.25 1.79 5.45
CA THR A 213 19.30 1.93 6.56
C THR A 213 17.95 1.29 6.21
N VAL A 214 17.41 1.60 5.03
CA VAL A 214 16.10 1.09 4.59
C VAL A 214 16.13 -0.43 4.42
N VAL A 215 17.18 -0.97 3.80
CA VAL A 215 17.37 -2.42 3.64
C VAL A 215 17.39 -3.13 5.00
N SER A 216 18.16 -2.61 5.95
CA SER A 216 18.22 -3.16 7.31
C SER A 216 16.86 -3.14 8.01
N ARG A 217 16.06 -2.09 7.82
CA ARG A 217 14.70 -1.96 8.38
C ARG A 217 13.71 -2.91 7.72
N LEU A 218 13.74 -3.02 6.39
CA LEU A 218 12.90 -3.94 5.62
C LEU A 218 13.14 -5.39 6.03
N LEU A 219 14.40 -5.81 6.19
CA LEU A 219 14.73 -7.16 6.65
C LEU A 219 14.17 -7.45 8.04
N LYS A 220 14.33 -6.51 8.98
CA LYS A 220 13.77 -6.62 10.35
C LYS A 220 12.24 -6.68 10.34
N ALA A 221 11.59 -6.01 9.40
CA ALA A 221 10.15 -6.01 9.22
C ALA A 221 9.62 -7.24 8.45
N GLY A 222 10.47 -8.18 8.07
CA GLY A 222 10.07 -9.40 7.37
C GLY A 222 9.84 -9.23 5.87
N ALA A 223 10.29 -8.13 5.26
CA ALA A 223 10.14 -7.91 3.82
C ALA A 223 10.81 -8.98 2.95
N GLY A 224 11.80 -9.71 3.47
CA GLY A 224 12.36 -10.88 2.83
C GLY A 224 11.35 -12.03 2.58
N ARG A 225 10.17 -11.98 3.19
CA ARG A 225 9.07 -12.93 2.95
C ARG A 225 7.90 -12.33 2.17
N ALA A 226 7.89 -11.00 1.98
CA ALA A 226 6.90 -10.30 1.17
C ALA A 226 7.24 -10.40 -0.33
N THR A 227 6.28 -10.10 -1.19
CA THR A 227 6.53 -9.90 -2.63
C THR A 227 7.58 -8.81 -2.84
N GLY A 228 7.52 -7.72 -2.05
CA GLY A 228 8.46 -6.64 -2.17
C GLY A 228 8.17 -5.44 -1.26
N PHE A 229 8.36 -4.24 -1.82
CA PHE A 229 8.22 -3.01 -1.07
C PHE A 229 7.62 -1.88 -1.92
N ALA A 230 7.02 -0.88 -1.26
CA ALA A 230 6.46 0.31 -1.90
C ALA A 230 7.39 1.51 -1.72
N VAL A 231 7.46 2.37 -2.73
CA VAL A 231 8.33 3.55 -2.76
C VAL A 231 7.53 4.81 -3.07
N ASN A 232 7.87 5.91 -2.40
CA ASN A 232 7.33 7.23 -2.68
C ASN A 232 5.86 7.42 -2.28
N VAL A 233 5.31 6.57 -1.39
CA VAL A 233 3.92 6.69 -0.96
C VAL A 233 3.66 8.09 -0.42
N SER A 234 2.62 8.75 -0.94
CA SER A 234 2.23 10.12 -0.59
C SER A 234 3.30 11.19 -0.82
N ASN A 235 4.38 10.89 -1.55
CA ASN A 235 5.50 11.83 -1.79
C ASN A 235 5.58 12.25 -3.27
N HIS A 236 6.59 13.07 -3.60
CA HIS A 236 6.66 13.79 -4.88
C HIS A 236 7.96 13.53 -5.65
N ARG A 237 8.72 12.45 -5.33
CA ARG A 237 9.94 12.10 -6.06
C ARG A 237 9.59 11.69 -7.49
N THR A 238 10.43 12.10 -8.46
CA THR A 238 10.20 11.80 -9.88
C THR A 238 10.24 10.29 -10.15
N ASP A 239 9.60 9.83 -11.22
CA ASP A 239 9.61 8.43 -11.63
C ASP A 239 11.03 7.90 -11.84
N ASP A 240 11.94 8.71 -12.42
CA ASP A 240 13.35 8.33 -12.59
C ASP A 240 14.08 8.11 -11.26
N ASP A 241 13.84 9.00 -10.28
CA ASP A 241 14.44 8.89 -8.95
C ASP A 241 13.87 7.69 -8.17
N THR A 242 12.56 7.49 -8.22
CA THR A 242 11.88 6.39 -7.51
C THR A 242 12.23 5.02 -8.10
N THR A 243 12.28 4.89 -9.42
CA THR A 243 12.67 3.65 -10.09
C THR A 243 14.12 3.29 -9.79
N TRP A 244 15.02 4.28 -9.85
CA TRP A 244 16.42 4.04 -9.49
C TRP A 244 16.58 3.64 -8.02
N TYR A 245 15.90 4.33 -7.12
CA TYR A 245 15.91 4.00 -5.69
C TYR A 245 15.35 2.59 -5.43
N GLY A 246 14.21 2.25 -6.05
CA GLY A 246 13.65 0.90 -5.98
C GLY A 246 14.64 -0.17 -6.46
N THR A 247 15.33 0.07 -7.58
CA THR A 247 16.37 -0.83 -8.10
C THR A 247 17.51 -1.02 -7.10
N LEU A 248 17.99 0.06 -6.47
CA LEU A 248 19.03 -0.02 -5.44
C LEU A 248 18.58 -0.84 -4.23
N VAL A 249 17.39 -0.55 -3.71
CA VAL A 249 16.85 -1.26 -2.53
C VAL A 249 16.62 -2.74 -2.83
N ALA A 250 16.03 -3.09 -3.99
CA ALA A 250 15.81 -4.48 -4.41
C ALA A 250 17.14 -5.25 -4.52
N SER A 251 18.13 -4.63 -5.16
CA SER A 251 19.44 -5.23 -5.33
C SER A 251 20.18 -5.43 -4.00
N CYS A 252 20.05 -4.45 -3.10
CA CYS A 252 20.67 -4.52 -1.77
C CYS A 252 19.97 -5.52 -0.85
N LEU A 253 18.65 -5.69 -0.98
CA LEU A 253 17.94 -6.79 -0.31
C LEU A 253 18.47 -8.14 -0.79
N ALA A 254 18.63 -8.33 -2.10
CA ALA A 254 19.18 -9.56 -2.67
C ALA A 254 20.62 -9.84 -2.21
N HIS A 255 21.47 -8.80 -2.12
CA HIS A 255 22.82 -8.90 -1.55
C HIS A 255 22.76 -9.37 -0.09
N ALA A 256 21.95 -8.75 0.72
CA ALA A 256 21.83 -9.09 2.14
C ALA A 256 21.22 -10.48 2.37
N GLU A 257 20.20 -10.87 1.61
CA GLU A 257 19.60 -12.21 1.64
C GLU A 257 20.61 -13.29 1.20
N GLY A 258 21.58 -12.92 0.36
CA GLY A 258 22.73 -13.75 -0.03
C GLY A 258 23.85 -13.82 1.01
N GLY A 259 23.70 -13.16 2.16
CA GLY A 259 24.69 -13.15 3.25
C GLY A 259 25.66 -11.97 3.24
N GLY A 260 25.45 -10.98 2.36
CA GLY A 260 26.19 -9.71 2.36
C GLY A 260 25.75 -8.76 3.47
N ASP A 261 26.59 -7.77 3.78
CA ASP A 261 26.26 -6.75 4.77
C ASP A 261 25.49 -5.60 4.09
N PRO A 262 24.26 -5.27 4.55
CA PRO A 262 23.54 -4.09 4.05
C PRO A 262 24.36 -2.79 4.11
N ALA A 263 25.28 -2.65 5.06
CA ALA A 263 26.13 -1.47 5.21
C ALA A 263 27.09 -1.25 4.02
N GLU A 264 27.38 -2.28 3.24
CA GLU A 264 28.22 -2.19 2.04
C GLU A 264 27.48 -1.67 0.81
N CYS A 265 26.14 -1.58 0.88
CA CYS A 265 25.31 -1.17 -0.23
C CYS A 265 25.56 0.26 -0.68
N PRO A 266 25.58 0.50 -2.00
CA PRO A 266 25.67 1.87 -2.51
C PRO A 266 24.43 2.68 -2.13
N ASP A 267 24.66 3.91 -1.67
CA ASP A 267 23.58 4.86 -1.45
C ASP A 267 23.28 5.64 -2.73
N ARG A 268 22.11 6.27 -2.79
CA ARG A 268 21.65 7.10 -3.93
C ARG A 268 22.58 8.26 -4.28
N THR A 269 23.41 8.68 -3.32
CA THR A 269 24.40 9.75 -3.52
C THR A 269 25.62 9.31 -4.35
N LEU A 270 25.83 8.00 -4.48
CA LEU A 270 26.88 7.47 -5.34
C LEU A 270 26.48 7.66 -6.81
N PRO A 271 27.40 8.10 -7.70
CA PRO A 271 27.10 8.19 -9.13
C PRO A 271 26.56 6.87 -9.68
N ARG A 272 25.44 6.92 -10.43
CA ARG A 272 24.72 5.72 -10.91
C ARG A 272 25.64 4.71 -11.63
N ALA A 273 26.61 5.18 -12.40
CA ALA A 273 27.57 4.29 -13.07
C ALA A 273 28.41 3.47 -12.07
N GLN A 274 28.86 4.10 -10.99
CA GLN A 274 29.63 3.42 -9.95
C GLN A 274 28.75 2.46 -9.15
N ALA A 275 27.53 2.89 -8.81
CA ALA A 275 26.57 2.02 -8.15
C ALA A 275 26.24 0.78 -9.00
N ARG A 276 26.02 0.93 -10.31
CA ARG A 276 25.81 -0.20 -11.23
C ARG A 276 27.00 -1.15 -11.28
N THR A 277 28.23 -0.63 -11.26
CA THR A 277 29.45 -1.47 -11.18
C THR A 277 29.47 -2.29 -9.90
N TRP A 278 29.14 -1.66 -8.77
CA TRP A 278 29.07 -2.34 -7.49
C TRP A 278 28.00 -3.44 -7.52
N LEU A 279 26.78 -3.12 -7.98
CA LEU A 279 25.66 -4.07 -8.07
C LEU A 279 26.05 -5.29 -8.93
N ALA A 280 26.67 -5.08 -10.08
CA ALA A 280 27.12 -6.17 -10.96
C ALA A 280 28.16 -7.09 -10.33
N ALA A 281 28.96 -6.57 -9.39
CA ALA A 281 29.97 -7.35 -8.69
C ALA A 281 29.44 -8.11 -7.46
N HIS A 282 28.37 -7.63 -6.82
CA HIS A 282 27.92 -8.13 -5.51
C HIS A 282 26.52 -8.76 -5.53
N VAL A 283 25.72 -8.55 -6.57
CA VAL A 283 24.36 -9.12 -6.67
C VAL A 283 24.36 -10.21 -7.72
N THR A 284 24.33 -11.46 -7.26
CA THR A 284 24.31 -12.65 -8.13
C THR A 284 22.92 -13.28 -8.23
N THR A 285 21.97 -12.82 -7.42
CA THR A 285 20.60 -13.33 -7.41
C THR A 285 19.92 -13.00 -8.74
N PRO A 286 19.33 -14.00 -9.45
CA PRO A 286 18.55 -13.74 -10.64
C PRO A 286 17.36 -12.80 -10.35
N THR A 287 17.04 -11.91 -11.29
CA THR A 287 16.02 -10.87 -11.12
C THR A 287 14.65 -11.43 -10.74
N ASP A 288 14.28 -12.58 -11.27
CA ASP A 288 13.03 -13.29 -10.95
C ASP A 288 12.94 -13.85 -9.52
N ARG A 289 14.04 -13.79 -8.76
CA ARG A 289 14.12 -14.19 -7.35
C ARG A 289 14.37 -13.01 -6.41
N MET A 290 14.50 -11.81 -6.94
CA MET A 290 14.70 -10.61 -6.14
C MET A 290 13.36 -10.11 -5.60
N ARG A 291 13.41 -9.24 -4.58
CA ARG A 291 12.22 -8.51 -4.12
C ARG A 291 11.86 -7.44 -5.13
N HIS A 292 10.59 -7.36 -5.47
CA HIS A 292 10.06 -6.41 -6.41
C HIS A 292 9.64 -5.10 -5.71
N PHE A 293 9.25 -4.10 -6.48
CA PHE A 293 8.73 -2.88 -5.89
C PHE A 293 7.57 -2.28 -6.71
N VAL A 294 6.79 -1.45 -6.03
CA VAL A 294 5.80 -0.57 -6.62
C VAL A 294 6.10 0.88 -6.26
N THR A 295 5.68 1.82 -7.09
CA THR A 295 5.91 3.26 -6.86
C THR A 295 4.61 4.04 -6.83
N ASP A 296 4.56 5.11 -6.02
CA ASP A 296 3.47 6.09 -6.07
C ASP A 296 3.83 7.24 -7.01
N SER A 297 3.04 7.42 -8.07
CA SER A 297 3.16 8.50 -9.04
C SER A 297 2.03 9.52 -8.96
N SER A 298 1.13 9.39 -7.98
CA SER A 298 -0.11 10.17 -7.91
C SER A 298 0.08 11.68 -7.99
N ARG A 299 1.18 12.21 -7.41
CA ARG A 299 1.41 13.65 -7.28
C ARG A 299 2.82 14.08 -7.66
N ASN A 300 3.55 13.27 -8.39
CA ASN A 300 4.98 13.47 -8.67
C ASN A 300 5.30 14.12 -10.03
N GLY A 301 4.29 14.52 -10.80
CA GLY A 301 4.47 15.04 -12.16
C GLY A 301 5.39 16.27 -12.27
N ARG A 302 5.59 17.01 -11.18
CA ARG A 302 6.51 18.15 -11.11
C ARG A 302 7.71 17.93 -10.18
N GLY A 303 7.88 16.70 -9.70
CA GLY A 303 8.93 16.38 -8.74
C GLY A 303 8.71 17.05 -7.36
N PRO A 304 9.68 16.97 -6.45
CA PRO A 304 9.58 17.52 -5.10
C PRO A 304 9.56 19.05 -5.09
N TRP A 305 8.90 19.63 -4.08
CA TRP A 305 8.97 21.05 -3.81
C TRP A 305 10.24 21.38 -3.04
N THR A 306 10.86 22.50 -3.37
CA THR A 306 11.97 23.07 -2.61
C THR A 306 11.45 24.32 -1.92
N PRO A 307 11.27 24.30 -0.59
CA PRO A 307 10.84 25.48 0.15
C PRO A 307 11.87 26.60 0.09
N PRO A 308 11.41 27.88 0.11
CA PRO A 308 12.33 29.02 0.18
C PRO A 308 13.24 28.90 1.40
N ALA A 309 14.55 29.06 1.15
CA ALA A 309 15.56 28.90 2.21
C ALA A 309 15.31 29.86 3.39
N GLY A 310 15.29 29.33 4.60
CA GLY A 310 15.14 30.10 5.84
C GLY A 310 13.76 30.73 6.08
N ARG A 311 12.78 30.45 5.20
CA ARG A 311 11.43 31.01 5.36
C ARG A 311 10.63 30.33 6.48
N TYR A 312 10.84 29.04 6.71
CA TYR A 312 10.09 28.25 7.68
C TYR A 312 11.03 27.57 8.68
N THR A 313 10.59 27.47 9.92
CA THR A 313 11.29 26.71 10.97
C THR A 313 11.13 25.21 10.79
N ASP A 314 10.00 24.77 10.23
CA ASP A 314 9.71 23.41 9.80
C ASP A 314 9.00 23.50 8.46
N PRO A 315 9.68 23.30 7.33
CA PRO A 315 9.11 23.54 6.02
C PRO A 315 8.00 22.57 5.63
N GLN A 316 7.93 21.38 6.23
CA GLN A 316 6.93 20.34 5.90
C GLN A 316 6.78 20.17 4.39
N ASP A 317 7.90 19.99 3.68
CA ASP A 317 7.98 19.98 2.22
C ASP A 317 7.19 18.82 1.57
N TRP A 318 6.84 17.83 2.38
CA TRP A 318 5.96 16.72 2.02
C TRP A 318 4.46 17.08 2.12
N CYS A 319 4.08 18.05 2.97
CA CYS A 319 2.70 18.34 3.33
C CYS A 319 2.07 19.35 2.35
N ASN A 320 1.09 18.92 1.55
CA ASN A 320 0.38 19.72 0.53
C ASN A 320 1.29 20.72 -0.21
N PRO A 321 2.47 20.33 -0.70
CA PRO A 321 3.40 21.31 -1.28
C PRO A 321 2.77 21.99 -2.50
N PRO A 322 2.97 23.31 -2.66
CA PRO A 322 2.40 24.05 -3.76
C PRO A 322 3.04 23.69 -5.10
N GLY A 323 2.33 23.89 -6.19
CA GLY A 323 2.85 23.74 -7.53
C GLY A 323 3.12 22.28 -7.95
N ARG A 324 2.49 21.30 -7.30
CA ARG A 324 2.62 19.89 -7.69
C ARG A 324 1.59 19.54 -8.76
N GLY A 325 1.94 18.57 -9.62
CA GLY A 325 1.07 18.04 -10.66
C GLY A 325 0.81 16.55 -10.48
N LEU A 326 -0.29 16.07 -11.03
CA LEU A 326 -0.47 14.64 -11.21
C LEU A 326 0.70 14.06 -11.99
N GLY A 327 1.16 12.91 -11.58
CA GLY A 327 2.17 12.17 -12.33
C GLY A 327 1.55 11.18 -13.30
N ALA A 328 2.38 10.32 -13.85
CA ALA A 328 1.98 9.36 -14.85
C ALA A 328 0.87 8.42 -14.35
N PRO A 329 -0.10 8.05 -15.21
CA PRO A 329 -1.21 7.18 -14.83
C PRO A 329 -0.74 5.81 -14.32
N PRO A 330 -1.55 5.16 -13.46
CA PRO A 330 -1.25 3.83 -12.94
C PRO A 330 -1.12 2.79 -14.05
N THR A 331 -0.13 1.90 -13.90
CA THR A 331 0.10 0.78 -14.83
C THR A 331 0.87 -0.34 -14.17
N THR A 332 0.63 -1.56 -14.58
CA THR A 332 1.48 -2.73 -14.29
C THR A 332 2.40 -3.08 -15.47
N ALA A 333 2.38 -2.31 -16.54
CA ALA A 333 3.27 -2.45 -17.69
C ALA A 333 4.42 -1.43 -17.57
N THR A 334 5.29 -1.60 -16.58
CA THR A 334 6.40 -0.68 -16.30
C THR A 334 7.58 -0.84 -17.26
N GLY A 335 7.75 -2.03 -17.84
CA GLY A 335 8.89 -2.39 -18.67
C GLY A 335 10.17 -2.72 -17.88
N ASP A 336 10.13 -2.65 -16.56
CA ASP A 336 11.23 -3.05 -15.66
C ASP A 336 10.82 -4.33 -14.90
N PRO A 337 11.64 -5.39 -14.94
CA PRO A 337 11.29 -6.67 -14.32
C PRO A 337 11.21 -6.64 -12.80
N LEU A 338 11.78 -5.65 -12.13
CA LEU A 338 11.69 -5.47 -10.67
C LEU A 338 10.56 -4.52 -10.28
N HIS A 339 10.08 -3.69 -11.20
CA HIS A 339 9.06 -2.68 -10.96
C HIS A 339 7.68 -3.22 -11.36
N ASP A 340 6.97 -3.84 -10.44
CA ASP A 340 5.69 -4.51 -10.70
C ASP A 340 4.58 -3.55 -11.13
N ALA A 341 4.55 -2.35 -10.55
CA ALA A 341 3.54 -1.36 -10.90
C ALA A 341 3.95 0.07 -10.52
N ARG A 342 3.56 1.01 -11.36
CA ARG A 342 3.39 2.41 -11.00
C ARG A 342 1.92 2.62 -10.64
N LEU A 343 1.65 3.20 -9.49
CA LEU A 343 0.33 3.30 -8.88
C LEU A 343 0.00 4.73 -8.48
N TRP A 344 -1.27 5.03 -8.30
CA TRP A 344 -1.72 6.17 -7.53
C TRP A 344 -2.11 5.66 -6.14
N ILE A 345 -1.12 5.65 -5.23
CA ILE A 345 -1.30 5.13 -3.87
C ILE A 345 -1.95 6.20 -3.00
N LYS A 346 -1.40 7.43 -2.96
CA LYS A 346 -2.11 8.57 -2.39
C LYS A 346 -3.27 8.95 -3.31
N SER A 347 -4.44 9.20 -2.73
CA SER A 347 -5.59 9.70 -3.49
C SER A 347 -5.36 11.15 -3.90
N PRO A 348 -5.24 11.47 -5.20
CA PRO A 348 -5.06 12.85 -5.64
C PRO A 348 -6.23 13.75 -5.25
N GLY A 349 -5.93 14.91 -4.66
CA GLY A 349 -6.93 15.85 -4.17
C GLY A 349 -7.35 15.64 -2.72
N GLU A 350 -6.80 14.64 -2.02
CA GLU A 350 -6.92 14.51 -0.57
C GLU A 350 -5.74 15.17 0.15
N SER A 351 -6.05 15.97 1.17
CA SER A 351 -5.07 16.71 1.98
C SER A 351 -4.12 15.78 2.74
N ASP A 352 -2.88 16.24 2.95
CA ASP A 352 -1.91 15.61 3.86
C ASP A 352 -2.09 16.11 5.30
N GLY A 353 -2.85 17.19 5.51
CA GLY A 353 -3.07 17.82 6.80
C GLY A 353 -3.03 19.34 6.72
N GLN A 354 -2.99 20.00 7.86
CA GLN A 354 -3.11 21.45 7.96
C GLN A 354 -1.85 22.23 7.58
N CYS A 355 -0.72 21.59 7.38
CA CYS A 355 0.55 22.11 6.84
C CYS A 355 0.98 23.49 7.36
N LEU A 356 1.07 23.62 8.67
CA LEU A 356 1.37 24.91 9.33
C LEU A 356 2.82 25.41 9.13
N ARG A 357 3.72 24.58 8.63
CA ARG A 357 5.13 24.91 8.31
C ARG A 357 5.89 25.58 9.45
N GLY A 358 5.61 25.16 10.70
CA GLY A 358 6.21 25.74 11.88
C GLY A 358 5.66 27.09 12.30
N THR A 359 4.54 27.55 11.70
CA THR A 359 3.82 28.77 12.13
C THR A 359 2.76 28.46 13.19
N ALA A 360 2.22 29.51 13.82
CA ALA A 360 1.12 29.36 14.78
C ALA A 360 -0.24 29.05 14.10
N GLY A 361 -0.31 29.01 12.75
CA GLY A 361 -1.56 28.77 12.02
C GLY A 361 -2.53 29.95 12.09
N PRO A 362 -3.81 29.77 11.73
CA PRO A 362 -4.42 28.52 11.23
C PRO A 362 -4.21 28.25 9.72
N LEU A 363 -3.53 29.16 9.01
CA LEU A 363 -3.39 29.07 7.55
C LEU A 363 -2.06 28.42 7.17
N ASP A 364 -2.06 27.61 6.09
CA ASP A 364 -0.83 27.27 5.38
C ASP A 364 -0.23 28.57 4.82
N PRO A 365 1.01 28.96 5.23
CA PRO A 365 1.60 30.21 4.81
C PRO A 365 1.99 30.24 3.32
N GLU A 366 2.06 29.11 2.63
CA GLU A 366 2.29 29.04 1.18
C GLU A 366 1.00 29.23 0.38
N ARG A 367 -0.13 28.73 0.89
CA ARG A 367 -1.41 28.77 0.21
C ARG A 367 -2.29 29.94 0.66
N GLY A 368 -2.02 30.50 1.85
CA GLY A 368 -2.81 31.59 2.42
C GLY A 368 -4.24 31.18 2.83
N ILE A 369 -4.50 29.89 2.92
CA ILE A 369 -5.79 29.31 3.33
C ILE A 369 -5.57 28.23 4.39
N ALA A 370 -6.61 27.87 5.13
CA ALA A 370 -6.57 26.72 6.01
C ALA A 370 -6.70 25.43 5.18
N ASP A 371 -5.71 24.57 5.25
CA ASP A 371 -5.77 23.27 4.61
C ASP A 371 -6.77 22.36 5.35
N PRO A 372 -7.50 21.49 4.64
CA PRO A 372 -8.31 20.45 5.27
C PRO A 372 -7.49 19.48 6.10
N ARG A 373 -8.14 18.70 6.95
CA ARG A 373 -7.49 17.62 7.70
C ARG A 373 -6.95 16.56 6.76
N ALA A 374 -5.98 15.79 7.25
CA ALA A 374 -5.45 14.64 6.50
C ALA A 374 -6.57 13.70 6.05
N GLY A 375 -6.54 13.30 4.77
CA GLY A 375 -7.56 12.46 4.12
C GLY A 375 -8.83 13.19 3.67
N GLU A 376 -9.05 14.45 4.06
CA GLU A 376 -10.19 15.22 3.56
C GLU A 376 -9.92 15.77 2.15
N TRP A 377 -11.01 15.88 1.38
CA TRP A 377 -10.95 16.44 0.03
C TRP A 377 -10.53 17.91 0.04
N PHE A 378 -9.52 18.23 -0.78
CA PHE A 378 -8.94 19.57 -0.91
C PHE A 378 -9.18 20.14 -2.32
N PRO A 379 -10.25 20.88 -2.58
CA PRO A 379 -10.61 21.36 -3.92
C PRO A 379 -9.50 22.16 -4.60
N ALA A 380 -8.83 23.06 -3.87
CA ALA A 380 -7.78 23.89 -4.42
C ALA A 380 -6.57 23.06 -4.90
N GLN A 381 -6.14 22.08 -4.10
CA GLN A 381 -5.05 21.16 -4.46
C GLN A 381 -5.45 20.27 -5.64
N ALA A 382 -6.69 19.75 -5.66
CA ALA A 382 -7.17 18.92 -6.75
C ALA A 382 -7.09 19.64 -8.10
N LEU A 383 -7.52 20.91 -8.16
CA LEU A 383 -7.44 21.73 -9.37
C LEU A 383 -5.99 22.09 -9.73
N GLU A 384 -5.14 22.32 -8.74
CA GLU A 384 -3.71 22.57 -8.97
C GLU A 384 -3.02 21.35 -9.57
N LEU A 385 -3.26 20.15 -9.01
CA LEU A 385 -2.72 18.88 -9.52
C LEU A 385 -3.15 18.63 -10.97
N LEU A 386 -4.40 18.88 -11.30
CA LEU A 386 -4.92 18.76 -12.67
C LEU A 386 -4.23 19.73 -13.64
N ARG A 387 -4.17 21.01 -13.26
CA ARG A 387 -3.60 22.06 -14.11
C ARG A 387 -2.11 21.84 -14.40
N LEU A 388 -1.38 21.25 -13.47
CA LEU A 388 0.06 21.03 -13.52
C LEU A 388 0.42 19.57 -13.83
N ALA A 389 -0.55 18.74 -14.19
CA ALA A 389 -0.33 17.33 -14.50
C ALA A 389 0.73 17.12 -15.57
N ASP A 390 1.60 16.16 -15.37
CA ASP A 390 2.63 15.75 -16.32
C ASP A 390 2.78 14.21 -16.27
N PRO A 391 2.27 13.50 -17.25
CA PRO A 391 1.60 13.98 -18.50
C PRO A 391 0.22 14.63 -18.22
N PRO A 392 -0.28 15.48 -19.14
CA PRO A 392 -1.60 16.08 -19.02
C PRO A 392 -2.72 15.03 -18.90
N VAL A 393 -3.73 15.35 -18.10
CA VAL A 393 -4.93 14.49 -18.00
C VAL A 393 -5.75 14.62 -19.26
N VAL A 394 -5.99 13.51 -19.93
CA VAL A 394 -6.88 13.44 -21.10
C VAL A 394 -8.24 12.93 -20.63
N PRO A 395 -9.31 13.77 -20.67
CA PRO A 395 -10.65 13.30 -20.41
C PRO A 395 -11.04 12.19 -21.39
N ALA A 396 -11.77 11.19 -20.90
CA ALA A 396 -12.34 10.20 -21.80
C ALA A 396 -13.31 10.89 -22.77
N PRO A 397 -13.36 10.46 -24.06
CA PRO A 397 -14.24 11.02 -25.07
C PRO A 397 -15.72 10.85 -24.73
#